data_cece8b8ffff4aacf263fb9047f5bbf3a
#
_entry.id   cece8b8ffff4aacf263fb9047f5bbf3a
#
_cell.length_a   1.000
_cell.length_b   1.000
_cell.length_c   1.000
_cell.angle_alpha   90.00
_cell.angle_beta   90.00
_cell.angle_gamma   90.00
#
_symmetry.space_group_name_H-M   'P 1'
#
loop_
_entity.id
_entity.type
_entity.pdbx_description
1 polymer ?
#
loop_
_entity_poly.entity_id
_entity_poly.type
_entity_poly.pdbx_seq_one_letter_code
_entity_poly.pdbx_strand_id
1 'polypeptide(L)'
;ALGYNAVARLAGADCRRFSAVSDFLRARGLAAPEILAADYPRGWLVLEDLGDALFSDVLTEGGSEKQLYNAAVEILARLHREAAPDHLAPGLPLFAYDEIALIAETDLMLEWFFPLALGRKASEAEYREHRALWRKVLDAIAGGTRVFIHRDYHAQNLLWLPERNGTARGALIYF
;
A
#
# COMPACT_ATOMS: atom_id res chain seq x y z
N ALA A 1 -11.78 0.53 22.70
CA ALA A 1 -11.93 0.63 21.25
C ALA A 1 -10.59 0.30 20.61
N LEU A 2 -10.57 -0.37 19.45
CA LEU A 2 -9.36 -0.59 18.65
C LEU A 2 -8.90 0.76 18.09
N GLY A 3 -7.57 1.01 18.10
CA GLY A 3 -7.01 2.19 17.46
C GLY A 3 -7.13 2.13 15.92
N TYR A 4 -6.96 3.30 15.26
CA TYR A 4 -7.03 3.43 13.79
C TYR A 4 -6.21 2.35 13.05
N ASN A 5 -4.96 2.13 13.43
CA ASN A 5 -4.07 1.16 12.77
C ASN A 5 -4.66 -0.25 12.72
N ALA A 6 -5.31 -0.69 13.82
CA ALA A 6 -5.92 -2.01 13.87
C ALA A 6 -7.21 -2.09 13.03
N VAL A 7 -8.03 -1.02 13.05
CA VAL A 7 -9.28 -0.92 12.28
C VAL A 7 -8.98 -0.82 10.79
N ALA A 8 -8.01 0.01 10.42
CA ALA A 8 -7.57 0.18 9.03
C ALA A 8 -6.72 -0.98 8.50
N ARG A 9 -6.47 -2.02 9.30
CA ARG A 9 -5.68 -3.21 8.90
C ARG A 9 -4.24 -2.88 8.48
N LEU A 10 -3.60 -1.90 9.11
CA LEU A 10 -2.19 -1.59 8.87
C LEU A 10 -1.29 -2.71 9.42
N ALA A 11 -0.12 -2.88 8.81
CA ALA A 11 0.83 -3.94 9.17
C ALA A 11 1.32 -3.88 10.63
N GLY A 12 1.33 -2.67 11.22
CA GLY A 12 1.82 -2.45 12.57
C GLY A 12 3.35 -2.58 12.67
N ALA A 13 3.84 -2.89 13.86
CA ALA A 13 5.28 -2.96 14.14
C ALA A 13 5.92 -4.34 13.85
N ASP A 14 5.16 -5.29 13.30
CA ASP A 14 5.69 -6.63 13.00
C ASP A 14 6.44 -6.65 11.68
N CYS A 15 7.76 -6.48 11.73
CA CYS A 15 8.61 -6.44 10.53
C CYS A 15 8.67 -7.77 9.75
N ARG A 16 8.16 -8.90 10.29
CA ARG A 16 7.99 -10.14 9.53
C ARG A 16 7.02 -9.94 8.36
N ARG A 17 6.06 -9.02 8.48
CA ARG A 17 5.12 -8.68 7.40
C ARG A 17 5.84 -8.03 6.24
N PHE A 18 6.74 -7.10 6.50
CA PHE A 18 7.59 -6.50 5.47
C PHE A 18 8.40 -7.57 4.72
N SER A 19 9.08 -8.46 5.45
CA SER A 19 9.84 -9.57 4.85
C SER A 19 8.96 -10.45 3.98
N ALA A 20 7.79 -10.86 4.48
CA ALA A 20 6.88 -11.72 3.75
C ALA A 20 6.27 -11.05 2.51
N VAL A 21 6.00 -9.74 2.55
CA VAL A 21 5.56 -8.99 1.37
C VAL A 21 6.69 -8.86 0.35
N SER A 22 7.91 -8.55 0.78
CA SER A 22 9.06 -8.51 -0.12
C SER A 22 9.23 -9.84 -0.87
N ASP A 23 9.25 -10.95 -0.15
CA ASP A 23 9.36 -12.29 -0.74
C ASP A 23 8.20 -12.59 -1.71
N PHE A 24 6.98 -12.21 -1.34
CA PHE A 24 5.78 -12.35 -2.17
C PHE A 24 5.88 -11.58 -3.50
N LEU A 25 6.38 -10.34 -3.46
CA LEU A 25 6.58 -9.49 -4.65
C LEU A 25 7.71 -10.06 -5.54
N ARG A 26 8.84 -10.40 -4.94
CA ARG A 26 10.01 -10.97 -5.64
C ARG A 26 9.68 -12.29 -6.32
N ALA A 27 8.92 -13.17 -5.68
CA ALA A 27 8.45 -14.44 -6.26
C ALA A 27 7.57 -14.24 -7.51
N ARG A 28 6.98 -13.03 -7.68
CA ARG A 28 6.18 -12.64 -8.85
C ARG A 28 6.97 -11.90 -9.92
N GLY A 29 8.30 -11.80 -9.77
CA GLY A 29 9.17 -11.08 -10.69
C GLY A 29 9.05 -9.56 -10.60
N LEU A 30 8.52 -9.05 -9.48
CA LEU A 30 8.53 -7.62 -9.15
C LEU A 30 9.80 -7.29 -8.35
N ALA A 31 10.28 -6.07 -8.46
CA ALA A 31 11.40 -5.60 -7.66
C ALA A 31 10.91 -5.12 -6.29
N ALA A 32 11.49 -5.69 -5.25
CA ALA A 32 11.37 -5.28 -3.85
C ALA A 32 12.70 -5.61 -3.16
N PRO A 33 13.07 -4.92 -2.05
CA PRO A 33 14.36 -5.12 -1.41
C PRO A 33 14.52 -6.55 -0.88
N GLU A 34 15.61 -7.22 -1.18
CA GLU A 34 15.96 -8.49 -0.54
C GLU A 34 16.21 -8.31 0.95
N ILE A 35 15.76 -9.28 1.76
CA ILE A 35 16.05 -9.29 3.19
C ILE A 35 17.39 -10.00 3.40
N LEU A 36 18.45 -9.24 3.62
CA LEU A 36 19.81 -9.76 3.79
C LEU A 36 20.02 -10.34 5.20
N ALA A 37 19.39 -9.74 6.22
CA ALA A 37 19.38 -10.26 7.58
C ALA A 37 18.15 -9.73 8.35
N ALA A 38 17.72 -10.46 9.38
CA ALA A 38 16.58 -10.08 10.21
C ALA A 38 16.79 -10.42 11.69
N ASP A 39 16.41 -9.50 12.57
CA ASP A 39 16.20 -9.74 14.00
C ASP A 39 14.75 -9.37 14.34
N TYR A 40 13.85 -10.30 14.06
CA TYR A 40 12.40 -10.08 14.24
C TYR A 40 12.00 -9.73 15.67
N PRO A 41 12.59 -10.36 16.73
CA PRO A 41 12.29 -9.97 18.11
C PRO A 41 12.62 -8.51 18.42
N ARG A 42 13.64 -7.94 17.79
CA ARG A 42 14.03 -6.53 17.95
C ARG A 42 13.39 -5.61 16.91
N GLY A 43 12.72 -6.16 15.89
CA GLY A 43 12.12 -5.40 14.80
C GLY A 43 13.13 -4.80 13.82
N TRP A 44 14.29 -5.46 13.62
CA TRP A 44 15.34 -4.98 12.74
C TRP A 44 15.45 -5.84 11.48
N LEU A 45 15.63 -5.16 10.35
CA LEU A 45 15.91 -5.78 9.05
C LEU A 45 17.12 -5.10 8.43
N VAL A 46 17.95 -5.90 7.75
CA VAL A 46 18.97 -5.41 6.81
C VAL A 46 18.46 -5.73 5.42
N LEU A 47 18.31 -4.71 4.60
CA LEU A 47 17.71 -4.79 3.28
C LEU A 47 18.77 -4.60 2.18
N GLU A 48 18.50 -5.14 1.00
CA GLU A 48 19.18 -4.76 -0.23
C GLU A 48 19.04 -3.24 -0.42
N ASP A 49 20.15 -2.58 -0.75
CA ASP A 49 20.16 -1.19 -1.16
C ASP A 49 19.76 -1.10 -2.65
N LEU A 50 18.61 -0.52 -2.91
CA LEU A 50 18.09 -0.29 -4.27
C LEU A 50 18.39 1.12 -4.77
N GLY A 51 19.21 1.90 -4.04
CA GLY A 51 19.53 3.29 -4.33
C GLY A 51 18.41 4.26 -3.94
N ASP A 52 18.55 5.52 -4.40
CA ASP A 52 17.72 6.64 -3.94
C ASP A 52 16.86 7.26 -5.06
N ALA A 53 16.84 6.67 -6.27
CA ALA A 53 16.15 7.24 -7.41
C ALA A 53 14.62 7.08 -7.31
N LEU A 54 13.97 7.80 -6.41
CA LEU A 54 12.52 7.81 -6.32
C LEU A 54 11.89 8.32 -7.64
N PHE A 55 10.77 7.76 -8.04
CA PHE A 55 10.06 8.26 -9.24
C PHE A 55 9.75 9.75 -9.15
N SER A 56 9.41 10.27 -7.95
CA SER A 56 9.18 11.69 -7.71
C SER A 56 10.41 12.54 -8.02
N ASP A 57 11.59 12.08 -7.64
CA ASP A 57 12.84 12.82 -7.79
C ASP A 57 13.31 12.77 -9.25
N VAL A 58 13.24 11.58 -9.87
CA VAL A 58 13.52 11.42 -11.30
C VAL A 58 12.61 12.31 -12.16
N LEU A 59 11.32 12.44 -11.80
CA LEU A 59 10.39 13.36 -12.48
C LEU A 59 10.79 14.82 -12.30
N THR A 60 11.17 15.21 -11.10
CA THR A 60 11.60 16.59 -10.79
C THR A 60 12.88 16.95 -11.53
N GLU A 61 13.78 15.99 -11.77
CA GLU A 61 15.02 16.13 -12.53
C GLU A 61 14.82 16.08 -14.05
N GLY A 62 13.58 15.98 -14.53
CA GLY A 62 13.26 16.01 -15.96
C GLY A 62 13.25 14.61 -16.61
N GLY A 63 13.19 13.55 -15.82
CA GLY A 63 13.01 12.18 -16.31
C GLY A 63 11.69 12.01 -17.07
N SER A 64 11.61 10.98 -17.90
CA SER A 64 10.44 10.73 -18.75
C SER A 64 9.24 10.27 -17.94
N GLU A 65 8.26 11.16 -17.75
CA GLU A 65 6.97 10.86 -17.12
C GLU A 65 6.30 9.62 -17.73
N LYS A 66 6.30 9.54 -19.07
CA LYS A 66 5.73 8.41 -19.80
C LYS A 66 6.40 7.08 -19.44
N GLN A 67 7.73 7.05 -19.32
CA GLN A 67 8.44 5.82 -18.97
C GLN A 67 8.13 5.38 -17.54
N LEU A 68 8.14 6.31 -16.61
CA LEU A 68 7.89 6.03 -15.19
C LEU A 68 6.46 5.56 -14.95
N TYR A 69 5.46 6.26 -15.49
CA TYR A 69 4.07 5.84 -15.32
C TYR A 69 3.72 4.56 -16.09
N ASN A 70 4.32 4.33 -17.26
CA ASN A 70 4.17 3.03 -17.92
C ASN A 70 4.72 1.90 -17.06
N ALA A 71 5.92 2.06 -16.48
CA ALA A 71 6.48 1.07 -15.57
C ALA A 71 5.58 0.84 -14.34
N ALA A 72 5.06 1.92 -13.73
CA ALA A 72 4.12 1.81 -12.62
C ALA A 72 2.86 1.03 -12.99
N VAL A 73 2.25 1.32 -14.14
CA VAL A 73 1.05 0.58 -14.61
C VAL A 73 1.37 -0.88 -14.89
N GLU A 74 2.52 -1.19 -15.49
CA GLU A 74 2.95 -2.57 -15.76
C GLU A 74 3.16 -3.37 -14.46
N ILE A 75 3.72 -2.74 -13.43
CA ILE A 75 3.89 -3.33 -12.09
C ILE A 75 2.53 -3.67 -11.48
N LEU A 76 1.59 -2.72 -11.47
CA LEU A 76 0.22 -2.96 -10.98
C LEU A 76 -0.49 -4.05 -11.78
N ALA A 77 -0.40 -4.00 -13.10
CA ALA A 77 -0.99 -5.02 -13.97
C ALA A 77 -0.42 -6.40 -13.68
N ARG A 78 0.88 -6.50 -13.40
CA ARG A 78 1.53 -7.76 -13.00
C ARG A 78 1.06 -8.22 -11.63
N LEU A 79 1.01 -7.32 -10.65
CA LEU A 79 0.59 -7.61 -9.29
C LEU A 79 -0.86 -8.10 -9.23
N HIS A 80 -1.74 -7.55 -10.07
CA HIS A 80 -3.17 -7.84 -10.08
C HIS A 80 -3.58 -9.00 -11.01
N ARG A 81 -2.63 -9.68 -11.67
CA ARG A 81 -2.94 -10.86 -12.52
C ARG A 81 -3.47 -12.05 -11.73
N GLU A 82 -3.06 -12.17 -10.50
CA GLU A 82 -3.38 -13.30 -9.64
C GLU A 82 -4.18 -12.83 -8.42
N ALA A 83 -5.04 -13.69 -7.94
CA ALA A 83 -5.75 -13.43 -6.69
C ALA A 83 -4.75 -13.29 -5.53
N ALA A 84 -5.08 -12.43 -4.57
CA ALA A 84 -4.31 -12.31 -3.35
C ALA A 84 -4.38 -13.62 -2.54
N PRO A 85 -3.26 -14.08 -1.94
CA PRO A 85 -3.28 -15.23 -1.07
C PRO A 85 -3.93 -14.88 0.27
N ASP A 86 -4.46 -15.87 0.98
CA ASP A 86 -4.97 -15.67 2.34
C ASP A 86 -3.84 -15.43 3.34
N HIS A 87 -2.65 -15.96 3.07
CA HIS A 87 -1.46 -15.83 3.92
C HIS A 87 -0.23 -15.51 3.07
N LEU A 88 0.58 -14.58 3.53
CA LEU A 88 1.89 -14.26 2.92
C LEU A 88 2.94 -15.31 3.29
N ALA A 89 2.89 -15.82 4.53
CA ALA A 89 3.74 -16.89 5.05
C ALA A 89 2.98 -17.64 6.16
N PRO A 90 3.47 -18.81 6.61
CA PRO A 90 2.87 -19.52 7.75
C PRO A 90 2.73 -18.62 8.98
N GLY A 91 1.51 -18.50 9.50
CA GLY A 91 1.19 -17.63 10.65
C GLY A 91 1.13 -16.14 10.35
N LEU A 92 1.26 -15.72 9.09
CA LEU A 92 1.17 -14.32 8.65
C LEU A 92 0.00 -14.14 7.66
N PRO A 93 -1.23 -13.98 8.14
CA PRO A 93 -2.37 -13.74 7.26
C PRO A 93 -2.23 -12.39 6.54
N LEU A 94 -2.62 -12.35 5.26
CA LEU A 94 -2.83 -11.10 4.55
C LEU A 94 -4.15 -10.50 5.01
N PHE A 95 -4.10 -9.30 5.55
CA PHE A 95 -5.31 -8.64 6.02
C PHE A 95 -6.22 -8.25 4.86
N ALA A 96 -7.51 -8.54 5.00
CA ALA A 96 -8.48 -8.07 4.04
C ALA A 96 -8.64 -6.54 4.15
N TYR A 97 -8.57 -5.87 3.01
CA TYR A 97 -8.93 -4.47 2.89
C TYR A 97 -10.45 -4.39 2.74
N ASP A 98 -11.13 -4.68 3.84
CA ASP A 98 -12.58 -4.86 3.92
C ASP A 98 -13.32 -3.52 4.11
N GLU A 99 -14.66 -3.57 4.15
CA GLU A 99 -15.49 -2.39 4.36
C GLU A 99 -15.09 -1.63 5.63
N ILE A 100 -14.71 -2.34 6.70
CA ILE A 100 -14.31 -1.69 7.96
C ILE A 100 -13.07 -0.85 7.75
N ALA A 101 -12.05 -1.39 7.06
CA ALA A 101 -10.82 -0.67 6.75
C ALA A 101 -11.07 0.50 5.80
N LEU A 102 -11.87 0.29 4.75
CA LEU A 102 -12.22 1.33 3.78
C LEU A 102 -12.99 2.49 4.44
N ILE A 103 -13.97 2.20 5.29
CA ILE A 103 -14.70 3.24 6.03
C ILE A 103 -13.79 3.98 7.01
N ALA A 104 -12.87 3.27 7.69
CA ALA A 104 -11.93 3.94 8.60
C ALA A 104 -11.04 4.97 7.87
N GLU A 105 -10.65 4.68 6.63
CA GLU A 105 -9.86 5.62 5.83
C GLU A 105 -10.70 6.82 5.34
N THR A 106 -11.94 6.59 4.97
CA THR A 106 -12.82 7.71 4.58
C THR A 106 -13.16 8.60 5.78
N ASP A 107 -13.25 8.06 6.99
CA ASP A 107 -13.51 8.82 8.22
C ASP A 107 -12.39 9.82 8.52
N LEU A 108 -11.16 9.63 8.03
CA LEU A 108 -10.06 10.58 8.19
C LEU A 108 -10.43 11.98 7.65
N MET A 109 -11.29 12.05 6.62
CA MET A 109 -11.82 13.33 6.14
C MET A 109 -12.55 14.07 7.26
N LEU A 110 -13.41 13.38 8.01
CA LEU A 110 -14.17 13.99 9.10
C LEU A 110 -13.31 14.25 10.36
N GLU A 111 -12.27 13.45 10.56
CA GLU A 111 -11.40 13.57 11.73
C GLU A 111 -10.37 14.70 11.57
N TRP A 112 -9.85 14.93 10.37
CA TRP A 112 -8.74 15.83 10.13
C TRP A 112 -9.11 17.03 9.25
N PHE A 113 -9.65 16.79 8.05
CA PHE A 113 -9.95 17.87 7.11
C PHE A 113 -11.15 18.70 7.55
N PHE A 114 -12.21 18.06 8.04
CA PHE A 114 -13.44 18.72 8.45
C PHE A 114 -13.21 19.75 9.57
N PRO A 115 -12.49 19.43 10.67
CA PRO A 115 -12.15 20.43 11.69
C PRO A 115 -11.28 21.56 11.15
N LEU A 116 -10.34 21.27 10.25
CA LEU A 116 -9.49 22.28 9.62
C LEU A 116 -10.31 23.26 8.76
N ALA A 117 -11.23 22.73 7.97
CA ALA A 117 -12.02 23.53 7.04
C ALA A 117 -13.17 24.31 7.73
N LEU A 118 -13.79 23.73 8.75
CA LEU A 118 -14.99 24.28 9.38
C LEU A 118 -14.79 24.80 10.82
N GLY A 119 -13.60 24.63 11.39
CA GLY A 119 -13.26 25.06 12.75
C GLY A 119 -13.99 24.28 13.86
N ARG A 120 -14.64 23.15 13.55
CA ARG A 120 -15.37 22.30 14.50
C ARG A 120 -15.24 20.83 14.17
N LYS A 121 -15.45 19.97 15.13
CA LYS A 121 -15.53 18.52 14.89
C LYS A 121 -16.84 18.16 14.20
N ALA A 122 -16.82 17.07 13.45
CA ALA A 122 -18.02 16.48 12.89
C ALA A 122 -18.91 15.91 13.99
N SER A 123 -20.21 16.04 13.81
CA SER A 123 -21.24 15.46 14.69
C SER A 123 -21.46 13.99 14.37
N GLU A 124 -22.06 13.24 15.30
CA GLU A 124 -22.45 11.86 15.08
C GLU A 124 -23.44 11.69 13.89
N ALA A 125 -24.25 12.69 13.60
CA ALA A 125 -25.14 12.67 12.45
C ALA A 125 -24.36 12.75 11.14
N GLU A 126 -23.36 13.64 11.07
CA GLU A 126 -22.48 13.80 9.91
C GLU A 126 -21.66 12.51 9.68
N TYR A 127 -21.14 11.87 10.73
CA TYR A 127 -20.48 10.56 10.61
C TYR A 127 -21.43 9.49 10.06
N ARG A 128 -22.66 9.41 10.55
CA ARG A 128 -23.62 8.41 10.04
C ARG A 128 -23.95 8.63 8.58
N GLU A 129 -24.19 9.87 8.16
CA GLU A 129 -24.50 10.23 6.78
C GLU A 129 -23.32 9.93 5.86
N HIS A 130 -22.11 10.38 6.23
CA HIS A 130 -20.87 10.12 5.51
C HIS A 130 -20.65 8.62 5.28
N ARG A 131 -20.72 7.82 6.33
CA ARG A 131 -20.56 6.37 6.24
C ARG A 131 -21.66 5.69 5.42
N ALA A 132 -22.90 6.20 5.50
CA ALA A 132 -24.00 5.65 4.70
C ALA A 132 -23.81 5.94 3.20
N LEU A 133 -23.27 7.11 2.83
CA LEU A 133 -22.93 7.44 1.45
C LEU A 133 -21.79 6.57 0.93
N TRP A 134 -20.71 6.44 1.71
CA TRP A 134 -19.59 5.61 1.32
C TRP A 134 -19.96 4.12 1.16
N ARG A 135 -20.80 3.57 2.06
CA ARG A 135 -21.27 2.19 1.91
C ARG A 135 -21.97 1.96 0.57
N LYS A 136 -22.81 2.88 0.11
CA LYS A 136 -23.44 2.76 -1.21
C LYS A 136 -22.42 2.70 -2.34
N VAL A 137 -21.33 3.46 -2.24
CA VAL A 137 -20.24 3.43 -3.24
C VAL A 137 -19.49 2.10 -3.16
N LEU A 138 -19.16 1.65 -1.95
CA LEU A 138 -18.42 0.40 -1.72
C LEU A 138 -19.23 -0.82 -2.17
N ASP A 139 -20.55 -0.85 -1.91
CA ASP A 139 -21.45 -1.90 -2.38
C ASP A 139 -21.47 -2.01 -3.90
N ALA A 140 -21.37 -0.88 -4.60
CA ALA A 140 -21.36 -0.85 -6.06
C ALA A 140 -20.10 -1.45 -6.69
N ILE A 141 -18.98 -1.47 -5.96
CA ILE A 141 -17.70 -2.05 -6.40
C ILE A 141 -17.38 -3.39 -5.74
N ALA A 142 -18.22 -3.84 -4.82
CA ALA A 142 -18.07 -5.14 -4.17
C ALA A 142 -18.23 -6.29 -5.18
N GLY A 143 -17.48 -7.38 -4.98
CA GLY A 143 -17.65 -8.61 -5.75
C GLY A 143 -16.63 -8.86 -6.86
N GLY A 144 -15.62 -7.99 -7.02
CA GLY A 144 -14.47 -8.24 -7.89
C GLY A 144 -13.52 -9.31 -7.34
N THR A 145 -12.58 -9.77 -8.19
CA THR A 145 -11.48 -10.63 -7.75
C THR A 145 -10.63 -9.90 -6.71
N ARG A 146 -10.39 -10.54 -5.58
CA ARG A 146 -9.51 -10.00 -4.55
C ARG A 146 -8.06 -10.09 -4.99
N VAL A 147 -7.41 -8.93 -5.13
CA VAL A 147 -6.00 -8.82 -5.50
C VAL A 147 -5.20 -8.23 -4.36
N PHE A 148 -3.88 -8.37 -4.41
CA PHE A 148 -2.99 -7.68 -3.46
C PHE A 148 -3.04 -6.17 -3.69
N ILE A 149 -3.31 -5.39 -2.65
CA ILE A 149 -3.38 -3.94 -2.70
C ILE A 149 -2.20 -3.34 -1.95
N HIS A 150 -1.42 -2.49 -2.63
CA HIS A 150 -0.29 -1.78 -2.04
C HIS A 150 -0.72 -0.68 -1.06
N ARG A 151 -1.88 -0.08 -1.26
CA ARG A 151 -2.53 0.99 -0.49
C ARG A 151 -1.91 2.37 -0.62
N ASP A 152 -0.61 2.48 -0.73
CA ASP A 152 0.09 3.76 -0.83
C ASP A 152 0.97 3.80 -2.10
N TYR A 153 0.34 3.54 -3.28
CA TYR A 153 1.01 3.41 -4.56
C TYR A 153 1.15 4.74 -5.27
N HIS A 154 2.25 5.43 -5.04
CA HIS A 154 2.56 6.70 -5.65
C HIS A 154 4.08 6.87 -5.89
N ALA A 155 4.46 7.95 -6.61
CA ALA A 155 5.82 8.16 -7.08
C ALA A 155 6.90 8.23 -5.97
N GLN A 156 6.53 8.56 -4.73
CA GLN A 156 7.47 8.60 -3.61
C GLN A 156 7.70 7.22 -2.97
N ASN A 157 6.93 6.21 -3.35
CA ASN A 157 7.05 4.83 -2.84
C ASN A 157 7.53 3.85 -3.92
N LEU A 158 8.02 4.38 -5.05
CA LEU A 158 8.58 3.63 -6.15
C LEU A 158 10.00 4.12 -6.45
N LEU A 159 10.96 3.17 -6.56
CA LEU A 159 12.33 3.45 -7.00
C LEU A 159 12.49 3.10 -8.48
N TRP A 160 13.18 3.95 -9.20
CA TRP A 160 13.53 3.74 -10.61
C TRP A 160 14.86 2.99 -10.73
N LEU A 161 14.84 1.83 -11.40
CA LEU A 161 15.98 0.95 -11.62
C LEU A 161 16.19 0.79 -13.15
N PRO A 162 16.76 1.79 -13.83
CA PRO A 162 16.82 1.84 -15.30
C PRO A 162 17.65 0.70 -15.92
N GLU A 163 18.60 0.14 -15.19
CA GLU A 163 19.44 -0.98 -15.60
C GLU A 163 18.71 -2.34 -15.56
N ARG A 164 17.58 -2.42 -14.87
CA ARG A 164 16.74 -3.64 -14.84
C ARG A 164 15.77 -3.65 -16.03
N ASN A 165 15.15 -4.80 -16.28
CA ASN A 165 14.25 -4.99 -17.42
C ASN A 165 12.80 -5.25 -17.01
N GLY A 166 11.85 -4.90 -17.89
CA GLY A 166 10.41 -5.15 -17.70
C GLY A 166 9.89 -4.54 -16.39
N THR A 167 9.06 -5.28 -15.68
CA THR A 167 8.47 -4.85 -14.40
C THR A 167 9.49 -4.69 -13.26
N ALA A 168 10.71 -5.20 -13.39
CA ALA A 168 11.76 -4.99 -12.40
C ALA A 168 12.41 -3.61 -12.47
N ARG A 169 12.07 -2.77 -13.47
CA ARG A 169 12.53 -1.38 -13.57
C ARG A 169 11.98 -0.46 -12.49
N GLY A 170 10.86 -0.81 -11.89
CA GLY A 170 10.32 -0.07 -10.76
C GLY A 170 10.29 -0.97 -9.52
N ALA A 171 10.89 -0.53 -8.43
CA ALA A 171 10.85 -1.27 -7.18
C ALA A 171 9.81 -0.68 -6.22
N LEU A 172 9.13 -1.58 -5.52
CA LEU A 172 8.21 -1.28 -4.44
C LEU A 172 9.01 -1.28 -3.12
N ILE A 173 8.94 -0.21 -2.34
CA ILE A 173 9.79 -0.05 -1.15
C ILE A 173 9.04 0.16 0.16
N TYR A 174 7.83 0.69 0.12
CA TYR A 174 6.96 0.87 1.28
C TYR A 174 5.64 0.11 1.05
N PHE A 175 5.36 -0.90 1.85
CA PHE A 175 4.18 -1.76 1.74
C PHE A 175 3.78 -2.40 3.07
#